data_abdc78e12096f3c6146e3be6a4504062
#
_entry.id   abdc78e12096f3c6146e3be6a4504062
#
_cell.length_a   1.000
_cell.length_b   1.000
_cell.length_c   1.000
_cell.angle_alpha   90.00
_cell.angle_beta   90.00
_cell.angle_gamma   90.00
#
_symmetry.space_group_name_H-M   'P 1'
#
loop_
_entity.id
_entity.type
_entity.pdbx_description
1 polymer ?
#
loop_
_entity_poly.entity_id
_entity_poly.type
_entity_poly.pdbx_seq_one_letter_code
_entity_poly.pdbx_strand_id
1 'polypeptide(L)'
;MKKKKFLLFSFIILIFSACKSSSVLIPGYVSEQKKSIYVEYFNIAEAYCDLEKYDKAVDYYKKAMLSKNLKWSSYYKLGRCYALSKKWPEAKTVYEKLLERDPSNINIKLSLAYISAMSGNIEEAENYYQKLYADFPDNADIISNYINILLLQEKLDEAENLISVLKEKFQNDKNVSEFEKKLNELKEKQTPVENLDENSENSFEDDDKSNLSS
;
A
#
# COMPACT_ATOMS: atom_id res chain seq x y z
N MET A 1 -20.51 36.69 -72.29
CA MET A 1 -20.91 35.78 -71.20
C MET A 1 -19.76 35.29 -70.28
N LYS A 2 -18.51 35.34 -70.71
CA LYS A 2 -17.34 34.84 -69.88
C LYS A 2 -16.96 35.76 -68.72
N LYS A 3 -17.14 37.06 -68.80
CA LYS A 3 -16.76 38.06 -67.77
C LYS A 3 -17.69 38.02 -66.52
N LYS A 4 -18.96 37.67 -66.62
CA LYS A 4 -19.89 37.58 -65.48
C LYS A 4 -19.67 36.33 -64.63
N LYS A 5 -19.16 35.26 -65.21
CA LYS A 5 -18.83 34.02 -64.44
C LYS A 5 -17.57 34.19 -63.59
N PHE A 6 -16.63 35.02 -64.02
CA PHE A 6 -15.37 35.29 -63.30
C PHE A 6 -15.61 36.19 -62.06
N LEU A 7 -16.52 37.13 -62.15
CA LEU A 7 -16.91 37.99 -61.02
C LEU A 7 -17.66 37.21 -59.93
N LEU A 8 -18.51 36.29 -60.30
CA LEU A 8 -19.23 35.43 -59.36
C LEU A 8 -18.28 34.46 -58.59
N PHE A 9 -17.24 33.94 -59.26
CA PHE A 9 -16.27 33.05 -58.66
C PHE A 9 -15.34 33.77 -57.68
N SER A 10 -15.00 35.03 -57.98
CA SER A 10 -14.21 35.90 -57.09
C SER A 10 -14.99 36.29 -55.84
N PHE A 11 -16.33 36.42 -55.93
CA PHE A 11 -17.18 36.77 -54.78
C PHE A 11 -17.37 35.58 -53.83
N ILE A 12 -17.38 34.37 -54.36
CA ILE A 12 -17.47 33.11 -53.54
C ILE A 12 -16.21 32.90 -52.77
N ILE A 13 -15.02 33.18 -53.31
CA ILE A 13 -13.73 33.05 -52.65
C ILE A 13 -13.60 34.06 -51.49
N LEU A 14 -14.16 35.25 -51.60
CA LEU A 14 -14.18 36.26 -50.53
C LEU A 14 -15.05 35.88 -49.33
N ILE A 15 -16.12 35.12 -49.56
CA ILE A 15 -17.03 34.66 -48.47
C ILE A 15 -16.33 33.57 -47.63
N PHE A 16 -15.53 32.70 -48.23
CA PHE A 16 -14.75 31.67 -47.48
C PHE A 16 -13.55 32.22 -46.71
N SER A 17 -13.01 33.38 -47.06
CA SER A 17 -11.90 34.03 -46.33
C SER A 17 -12.35 34.76 -45.08
N ALA A 18 -13.66 34.95 -44.83
CA ALA A 18 -14.16 35.70 -43.67
C ALA A 18 -14.47 34.81 -42.46
N CYS A 19 -14.37 33.48 -42.60
CA CYS A 19 -14.47 32.57 -41.43
C CYS A 19 -13.09 32.37 -40.74
N LYS A 20 -12.41 33.44 -40.39
CA LYS A 20 -11.53 33.39 -39.22
C LYS A 20 -12.44 33.37 -38.01
N SER A 21 -12.66 32.18 -37.47
CA SER A 21 -13.24 32.01 -36.16
C SER A 21 -12.43 32.86 -35.18
N SER A 22 -12.88 34.08 -34.95
CA SER A 22 -12.47 34.84 -33.78
C SER A 22 -13.02 34.07 -32.59
N SER A 23 -12.18 33.28 -31.93
CA SER A 23 -12.51 32.72 -30.61
C SER A 23 -12.76 33.90 -29.69
N VAL A 24 -14.03 34.25 -29.51
CA VAL A 24 -14.45 35.22 -28.50
C VAL A 24 -14.02 34.62 -27.16
N LEU A 25 -12.95 35.14 -26.59
CA LEU A 25 -12.50 34.82 -25.26
C LEU A 25 -13.56 35.30 -24.25
N ILE A 26 -14.50 34.42 -23.92
CA ILE A 26 -15.47 34.69 -22.87
C ILE A 26 -14.71 34.71 -21.54
N PRO A 27 -14.69 35.82 -20.77
CA PRO A 27 -14.04 35.88 -19.48
C PRO A 27 -14.60 34.76 -18.57
N GLY A 28 -13.72 33.93 -18.02
CA GLY A 28 -14.09 32.77 -17.21
C GLY A 28 -14.16 31.43 -17.94
N TYR A 29 -14.51 31.41 -19.24
CA TYR A 29 -14.64 30.15 -20.03
C TYR A 29 -13.33 29.33 -20.03
N VAL A 30 -12.18 29.99 -20.23
CA VAL A 30 -10.89 29.34 -20.22
C VAL A 30 -10.52 28.76 -18.83
N SER A 31 -10.96 29.43 -17.77
CA SER A 31 -10.70 28.97 -16.38
C SER A 31 -11.53 27.74 -16.03
N GLU A 32 -12.77 27.66 -16.49
CA GLU A 32 -13.63 26.49 -16.29
C GLU A 32 -13.21 25.29 -17.13
N GLN A 33 -12.83 25.53 -18.37
CA GLN A 33 -12.32 24.49 -19.26
C GLN A 33 -10.99 23.92 -18.74
N LYS A 34 -10.10 24.75 -18.18
CA LYS A 34 -8.89 24.26 -17.50
C LYS A 34 -9.20 23.46 -16.25
N LYS A 35 -10.20 23.87 -15.45
CA LYS A 35 -10.64 23.08 -14.29
C LYS A 35 -11.18 21.71 -14.71
N SER A 36 -11.96 21.66 -15.79
CA SER A 36 -12.51 20.42 -16.33
C SER A 36 -11.41 19.46 -16.80
N ILE A 37 -10.37 19.95 -17.51
CA ILE A 37 -9.30 19.09 -18.02
C ILE A 37 -8.50 18.42 -16.89
N TYR A 38 -8.29 19.09 -15.76
CA TYR A 38 -7.57 18.48 -14.64
C TYR A 38 -8.41 17.40 -13.94
N VAL A 39 -9.73 17.57 -13.90
CA VAL A 39 -10.65 16.53 -13.43
C VAL A 39 -10.60 15.32 -14.36
N GLU A 40 -10.57 15.56 -15.68
CA GLU A 40 -10.41 14.46 -16.65
C GLU A 40 -9.09 13.71 -16.47
N TYR A 41 -7.99 14.43 -16.24
CA TYR A 41 -6.71 13.78 -15.94
C TYR A 41 -6.79 12.92 -14.67
N PHE A 42 -7.48 13.39 -13.64
CA PHE A 42 -7.69 12.62 -12.42
C PHE A 42 -8.50 11.35 -12.70
N ASN A 43 -9.61 11.45 -13.44
CA ASN A 43 -10.46 10.32 -13.79
C ASN A 43 -9.72 9.29 -14.67
N ILE A 44 -8.92 9.76 -15.64
CA ILE A 44 -8.07 8.90 -16.46
C ILE A 44 -7.03 8.17 -15.59
N ALA A 45 -6.46 8.85 -14.59
CA ALA A 45 -5.51 8.25 -13.67
C ALA A 45 -6.18 7.14 -12.83
N GLU A 46 -7.39 7.38 -12.30
CA GLU A 46 -8.17 6.35 -11.58
C GLU A 46 -8.43 5.14 -12.49
N ALA A 47 -8.88 5.36 -13.73
CA ALA A 47 -9.10 4.27 -14.68
C ALA A 47 -7.82 3.47 -14.98
N TYR A 48 -6.66 4.12 -15.08
CA TYR A 48 -5.39 3.40 -15.23
C TYR A 48 -4.98 2.65 -13.96
N CYS A 49 -5.29 3.17 -12.77
CA CYS A 49 -5.10 2.46 -11.51
C CYS A 49 -5.94 1.18 -11.46
N ASP A 50 -7.21 1.23 -11.85
CA ASP A 50 -8.12 0.08 -11.88
C ASP A 50 -7.66 -0.99 -12.88
N LEU A 51 -6.96 -0.58 -13.93
CA LEU A 51 -6.32 -1.46 -14.90
C LEU A 51 -4.91 -1.90 -14.50
N GLU A 52 -4.47 -1.60 -13.28
CA GLU A 52 -3.13 -1.87 -12.75
C GLU A 52 -1.97 -1.27 -13.58
N LYS A 53 -2.28 -0.29 -14.44
CA LYS A 53 -1.30 0.43 -15.27
C LYS A 53 -0.73 1.63 -14.48
N TYR A 54 -0.08 1.34 -13.36
CA TYR A 54 0.33 2.34 -12.37
C TYR A 54 1.24 3.44 -12.92
N ASP A 55 2.16 3.13 -13.83
CA ASP A 55 3.04 4.15 -14.44
C ASP A 55 2.23 5.18 -15.23
N LYS A 56 1.22 4.74 -15.99
CA LYS A 56 0.32 5.65 -16.70
C LYS A 56 -0.55 6.46 -15.73
N ALA A 57 -1.05 5.83 -14.67
CA ALA A 57 -1.80 6.53 -13.62
C ALA A 57 -0.96 7.64 -12.99
N VAL A 58 0.31 7.36 -12.66
CA VAL A 58 1.28 8.34 -12.13
C VAL A 58 1.40 9.57 -13.03
N ASP A 59 1.54 9.38 -14.35
CA ASP A 59 1.67 10.48 -15.31
C ASP A 59 0.42 11.37 -15.33
N TYR A 60 -0.76 10.77 -15.26
CA TYR A 60 -2.02 11.51 -15.25
C TYR A 60 -2.30 12.17 -13.89
N TYR A 61 -1.96 11.54 -12.75
CA TYR A 61 -2.03 12.20 -11.45
C TYR A 61 -1.11 13.43 -11.39
N LYS A 62 0.12 13.37 -11.94
CA LYS A 62 1.03 14.52 -12.04
C LYS A 62 0.39 15.68 -12.81
N LYS A 63 -0.34 15.38 -13.89
CA LYS A 63 -1.09 16.40 -14.63
C LYS A 63 -2.26 16.97 -13.81
N ALA A 64 -3.01 16.12 -13.11
CA ALA A 64 -4.12 16.54 -12.26
C ALA A 64 -3.66 17.42 -11.08
N MET A 65 -2.46 17.19 -10.55
CA MET A 65 -1.84 17.98 -9.48
C MET A 65 -1.62 19.47 -9.84
N LEU A 66 -1.65 19.84 -11.11
CA LEU A 66 -1.57 21.24 -11.54
C LEU A 66 -2.83 22.04 -11.14
N SER A 67 -3.93 21.36 -10.83
CA SER A 67 -5.09 21.97 -10.20
C SER A 67 -4.86 22.13 -8.69
N LYS A 68 -5.06 23.36 -8.16
CA LYS A 68 -4.96 23.61 -6.71
C LYS A 68 -5.92 22.72 -5.90
N ASN A 69 -7.12 22.47 -6.44
CA ASN A 69 -8.16 21.71 -5.75
C ASN A 69 -7.88 20.20 -5.75
N LEU A 70 -7.18 19.68 -6.79
CA LEU A 70 -6.87 18.27 -6.92
C LEU A 70 -5.44 17.91 -6.49
N LYS A 71 -4.62 18.92 -6.17
CA LYS A 71 -3.20 18.72 -5.87
C LYS A 71 -2.94 17.62 -4.85
N TRP A 72 -3.59 17.72 -3.71
CA TRP A 72 -3.29 16.81 -2.58
C TRP A 72 -3.97 15.46 -2.71
N SER A 73 -5.18 15.39 -3.25
CA SER A 73 -5.83 14.12 -3.56
C SER A 73 -5.05 13.33 -4.63
N SER A 74 -4.64 14.02 -5.69
CA SER A 74 -3.79 13.40 -6.72
C SER A 74 -2.44 12.98 -6.18
N TYR A 75 -1.84 13.76 -5.27
CA TYR A 75 -0.56 13.43 -4.65
C TYR A 75 -0.65 12.19 -3.76
N TYR A 76 -1.73 12.06 -2.97
CA TYR A 76 -2.00 10.85 -2.21
C TYR A 76 -2.17 9.61 -3.11
N LYS A 77 -2.97 9.75 -4.18
CA LYS A 77 -3.20 8.67 -5.15
C LYS A 77 -1.92 8.28 -5.90
N LEU A 78 -1.06 9.25 -6.22
CA LEU A 78 0.26 9.02 -6.82
C LEU A 78 1.14 8.18 -5.89
N GLY A 79 1.17 8.49 -4.58
CA GLY A 79 1.88 7.68 -3.59
C GLY A 79 1.38 6.23 -3.55
N ARG A 80 0.04 6.06 -3.61
CA ARG A 80 -0.56 4.73 -3.69
C ARG A 80 -0.14 3.96 -4.96
N CYS A 81 -0.10 4.61 -6.11
CA CYS A 81 0.36 3.98 -7.35
C CYS A 81 1.83 3.56 -7.26
N TYR A 82 2.68 4.37 -6.63
CA TYR A 82 4.06 3.98 -6.38
C TYR A 82 4.16 2.75 -5.46
N ALA A 83 3.38 2.71 -4.38
CA ALA A 83 3.36 1.55 -3.49
C ALA A 83 2.87 0.28 -4.19
N LEU A 84 1.78 0.36 -4.97
CA LEU A 84 1.24 -0.77 -5.73
C LEU A 84 2.20 -1.26 -6.83
N SER A 85 3.02 -0.37 -7.40
CA SER A 85 4.09 -0.73 -8.35
C SER A 85 5.40 -1.11 -7.66
N LYS A 86 5.42 -1.26 -6.33
CA LYS A 86 6.59 -1.60 -5.51
C LYS A 86 7.75 -0.60 -5.62
N LYS A 87 7.45 0.63 -6.01
CA LYS A 87 8.41 1.75 -6.02
C LYS A 87 8.44 2.37 -4.61
N TRP A 88 9.02 1.61 -3.66
CA TRP A 88 8.97 1.93 -2.25
C TRP A 88 9.59 3.28 -1.87
N PRO A 89 10.78 3.65 -2.41
CA PRO A 89 11.40 4.96 -2.11
C PRO A 89 10.53 6.14 -2.54
N GLU A 90 9.94 6.06 -3.74
CA GLU A 90 9.06 7.11 -4.27
C GLU A 90 7.76 7.20 -3.48
N ALA A 91 7.18 6.04 -3.12
CA ALA A 91 5.98 5.97 -2.28
C ALA A 91 6.26 6.61 -0.91
N LYS A 92 7.36 6.23 -0.25
CA LYS A 92 7.77 6.77 1.05
C LYS A 92 7.91 8.30 1.00
N THR A 93 8.64 8.83 0.02
CA THR A 93 8.83 10.27 -0.16
C THR A 93 7.49 11.02 -0.29
N VAL A 94 6.53 10.45 -1.02
CA VAL A 94 5.20 11.05 -1.17
C VAL A 94 4.45 11.07 0.15
N TYR A 95 4.43 9.95 0.87
CA TYR A 95 3.68 9.85 2.12
C TYR A 95 4.33 10.63 3.27
N GLU A 96 5.65 10.74 3.34
CA GLU A 96 6.36 11.62 4.27
C GLU A 96 5.95 13.08 4.06
N LYS A 97 5.91 13.53 2.83
CA LYS A 97 5.47 14.90 2.50
C LYS A 97 3.99 15.15 2.79
N LEU A 98 3.15 14.14 2.70
CA LEU A 98 1.76 14.21 3.14
C LEU A 98 1.66 14.28 4.66
N LEU A 99 2.52 13.52 5.39
CA LEU A 99 2.57 13.52 6.84
C LEU A 99 3.06 14.84 7.41
N GLU A 100 4.05 15.51 6.77
CA GLU A 100 4.47 16.86 7.14
C GLU A 100 3.31 17.85 7.12
N ARG A 101 2.37 17.67 6.19
CA ARG A 101 1.20 18.54 6.05
C ARG A 101 0.09 18.21 7.05
N ASP A 102 -0.13 16.93 7.31
CA ASP A 102 -1.16 16.43 8.22
C ASP A 102 -0.57 15.36 9.14
N PRO A 103 0.14 15.80 10.22
CA PRO A 103 0.87 14.88 11.11
C PRO A 103 -0.05 13.95 11.91
N SER A 104 -1.34 14.29 12.01
CA SER A 104 -2.33 13.49 12.74
C SER A 104 -3.00 12.42 11.89
N ASN A 105 -2.77 12.39 10.59
CA ASN A 105 -3.47 11.50 9.66
C ASN A 105 -3.04 10.04 9.82
N ILE A 106 -3.93 9.25 10.42
CA ILE A 106 -3.70 7.82 10.67
C ILE A 106 -3.46 7.03 9.37
N ASN A 107 -4.19 7.33 8.29
CA ASN A 107 -4.05 6.59 7.04
C ASN A 107 -2.69 6.82 6.37
N ILE A 108 -2.11 8.01 6.55
CA ILE A 108 -0.77 8.32 6.08
C ILE A 108 0.27 7.56 6.91
N LYS A 109 0.13 7.55 8.24
CA LYS A 109 1.00 6.78 9.14
C LYS A 109 0.95 5.28 8.84
N LEU A 110 -0.25 4.73 8.64
CA LEU A 110 -0.45 3.33 8.23
C LEU A 110 0.21 3.02 6.87
N SER A 111 0.09 3.94 5.91
CA SER A 111 0.73 3.78 4.61
C SER A 111 2.26 3.75 4.73
N LEU A 112 2.85 4.61 5.57
CA LEU A 112 4.29 4.60 5.84
C LEU A 112 4.73 3.32 6.55
N ALA A 113 3.99 2.87 7.56
CA ALA A 113 4.26 1.60 8.24
C ALA A 113 4.26 0.42 7.26
N TYR A 114 3.25 0.36 6.39
CA TYR A 114 3.14 -0.66 5.34
C TYR A 114 4.33 -0.58 4.35
N ILE A 115 4.65 0.61 3.86
CA ILE A 115 5.76 0.82 2.93
C ILE A 115 7.09 0.41 3.56
N SER A 116 7.33 0.74 4.83
CA SER A 116 8.53 0.34 5.56
C SER A 116 8.63 -1.18 5.67
N ALA A 117 7.53 -1.86 6.04
CA ALA A 117 7.48 -3.32 6.09
C ALA A 117 7.78 -3.97 4.74
N MET A 118 7.10 -3.50 3.68
CA MET A 118 7.22 -4.08 2.33
C MET A 118 8.54 -3.76 1.64
N SER A 119 9.24 -2.71 2.06
CA SER A 119 10.60 -2.38 1.60
C SER A 119 11.70 -3.11 2.37
N GLY A 120 11.36 -3.91 3.38
CA GLY A 120 12.31 -4.65 4.21
C GLY A 120 12.83 -3.88 5.43
N ASN A 121 12.36 -2.66 5.67
CA ASN A 121 12.72 -1.85 6.84
C ASN A 121 11.83 -2.22 8.04
N ILE A 122 11.98 -3.46 8.53
CA ILE A 122 11.04 -4.04 9.52
C ILE A 122 11.08 -3.30 10.85
N GLU A 123 12.27 -2.86 11.30
CA GLU A 123 12.41 -2.06 12.53
C GLU A 123 11.66 -0.72 12.44
N GLU A 124 11.73 -0.05 11.29
CA GLU A 124 11.00 1.19 11.08
C GLU A 124 9.48 0.94 11.05
N ALA A 125 9.04 -0.16 10.42
CA ALA A 125 7.64 -0.56 10.42
C ALA A 125 7.13 -0.84 11.85
N GLU A 126 7.92 -1.55 12.66
CA GLU A 126 7.61 -1.78 14.07
C GLU A 126 7.42 -0.47 14.84
N ASN A 127 8.35 0.47 14.71
CA ASN A 127 8.26 1.79 15.36
C ASN A 127 6.97 2.54 14.96
N TYR A 128 6.56 2.45 13.70
CA TYR A 128 5.29 3.02 13.27
C TYR A 128 4.09 2.32 13.91
N TYR A 129 4.04 0.97 13.88
CA TYR A 129 2.92 0.23 14.44
C TYR A 129 2.84 0.33 15.96
N GLN A 130 3.97 0.38 16.66
CA GLN A 130 4.01 0.60 18.11
C GLN A 130 3.37 1.94 18.49
N LYS A 131 3.73 3.02 17.79
CA LYS A 131 3.12 4.35 18.01
C LYS A 131 1.65 4.36 17.65
N LEU A 132 1.28 3.75 16.53
CA LEU A 132 -0.11 3.63 16.10
C LEU A 132 -0.94 2.85 17.12
N TYR A 133 -0.43 1.76 17.67
CA TYR A 133 -1.10 0.98 18.70
C TYR A 133 -1.25 1.77 20.01
N ALA A 134 -0.23 2.55 20.40
CA ALA A 134 -0.32 3.41 21.58
C ALA A 134 -1.39 4.49 21.42
N ASP A 135 -1.51 5.08 20.21
CA ASP A 135 -2.51 6.12 19.91
C ASP A 135 -3.93 5.54 19.70
N PHE A 136 -4.03 4.31 19.19
CA PHE A 136 -5.30 3.66 18.77
C PHE A 136 -5.37 2.19 19.21
N PRO A 137 -5.42 1.91 20.54
CA PRO A 137 -5.34 0.55 21.07
C PRO A 137 -6.58 -0.32 20.79
N ASP A 138 -7.65 0.27 20.27
CA ASP A 138 -8.91 -0.40 19.94
C ASP A 138 -9.13 -0.51 18.42
N ASN A 139 -8.06 -0.46 17.63
CA ASN A 139 -8.14 -0.65 16.19
C ASN A 139 -7.59 -2.04 15.80
N ALA A 140 -8.51 -2.94 15.39
CA ALA A 140 -8.17 -4.32 15.04
C ALA A 140 -7.14 -4.41 13.89
N ASP A 141 -7.23 -3.53 12.89
CA ASP A 141 -6.31 -3.54 11.75
C ASP A 141 -4.88 -3.16 12.18
N ILE A 142 -4.74 -2.20 13.10
CA ILE A 142 -3.44 -1.82 13.66
C ILE A 142 -2.84 -2.97 14.44
N ILE A 143 -3.63 -3.58 15.33
CA ILE A 143 -3.20 -4.72 16.16
C ILE A 143 -2.77 -5.88 15.26
N SER A 144 -3.58 -6.26 14.28
CA SER A 144 -3.30 -7.35 13.35
C SER A 144 -2.02 -7.11 12.54
N ASN A 145 -1.82 -5.89 12.04
CA ASN A 145 -0.61 -5.54 11.31
C ASN A 145 0.63 -5.53 12.23
N TYR A 146 0.49 -5.07 13.47
CA TYR A 146 1.57 -5.09 14.45
C TYR A 146 1.97 -6.52 14.82
N ILE A 147 1.00 -7.42 15.04
CA ILE A 147 1.24 -8.85 15.24
C ILE A 147 2.06 -9.42 14.08
N ASN A 148 1.68 -9.13 12.83
CA ASN A 148 2.45 -9.60 11.67
C ASN A 148 3.91 -9.15 11.70
N ILE A 149 4.19 -7.90 12.09
CA ILE A 149 5.56 -7.40 12.20
C ILE A 149 6.34 -8.13 13.31
N LEU A 150 5.72 -8.33 14.48
CA LEU A 150 6.35 -9.04 15.60
C LEU A 150 6.64 -10.51 15.24
N LEU A 151 5.69 -11.21 14.60
CA LEU A 151 5.90 -12.58 14.13
C LEU A 151 7.02 -12.65 13.06
N LEU A 152 7.14 -11.65 12.20
CA LEU A 152 8.19 -11.58 11.20
C LEU A 152 9.59 -11.38 11.83
N GLN A 153 9.65 -10.72 12.98
CA GLN A 153 10.87 -10.52 13.75
C GLN A 153 11.11 -11.62 14.81
N GLU A 154 10.24 -12.62 14.85
CA GLU A 154 10.27 -13.71 15.84
C GLU A 154 10.20 -13.20 17.32
N LYS A 155 9.58 -12.04 17.55
CA LYS A 155 9.26 -11.51 18.87
C LYS A 155 8.02 -12.19 19.43
N LEU A 156 8.15 -13.49 19.76
CA LEU A 156 7.01 -14.37 19.98
C LEU A 156 6.21 -14.01 21.21
N ASP A 157 6.84 -13.57 22.31
CA ASP A 157 6.14 -13.20 23.54
C ASP A 157 5.28 -11.95 23.36
N GLU A 158 5.81 -10.95 22.65
CA GLU A 158 5.05 -9.72 22.35
C GLU A 158 3.89 -10.02 21.38
N ALA A 159 4.13 -10.86 20.38
CA ALA A 159 3.09 -11.31 19.45
C ALA A 159 1.98 -12.05 20.17
N GLU A 160 2.30 -12.98 21.09
CA GLU A 160 1.32 -13.74 21.90
C GLU A 160 0.43 -12.82 22.73
N ASN A 161 1.06 -11.82 23.38
CA ASN A 161 0.33 -10.81 24.15
C ASN A 161 -0.68 -10.04 23.28
N LEU A 162 -0.27 -9.58 22.09
CA LEU A 162 -1.16 -8.85 21.20
C LEU A 162 -2.23 -9.74 20.56
N ILE A 163 -1.93 -11.01 20.29
CA ILE A 163 -2.94 -11.99 19.84
C ILE A 163 -4.01 -12.17 20.91
N SER A 164 -3.61 -12.26 22.18
CA SER A 164 -4.55 -12.36 23.31
C SER A 164 -5.44 -11.11 23.41
N VAL A 165 -4.87 -9.91 23.27
CA VAL A 165 -5.62 -8.66 23.22
C VAL A 165 -6.60 -8.62 22.06
N LEU A 166 -6.16 -9.02 20.85
CA LEU A 166 -7.02 -9.08 19.66
C LEU A 166 -8.21 -10.03 19.89
N LYS A 167 -7.94 -11.22 20.44
CA LYS A 167 -8.96 -12.24 20.73
C LYS A 167 -9.97 -11.77 21.77
N GLU A 168 -9.51 -11.10 22.83
CA GLU A 168 -10.38 -10.59 23.89
C GLU A 168 -11.29 -9.46 23.42
N LYS A 169 -10.70 -8.47 22.73
CA LYS A 169 -11.43 -7.28 22.26
C LYS A 169 -12.30 -7.54 21.02
N PHE A 170 -11.87 -8.44 20.14
CA PHE A 170 -12.48 -8.69 18.83
C PHE A 170 -12.76 -10.19 18.65
N GLN A 171 -13.69 -10.73 19.43
CA GLN A 171 -13.98 -12.19 19.57
C GLN A 171 -14.20 -12.95 18.25
N ASN A 172 -14.59 -12.25 17.17
CA ASN A 172 -14.84 -12.86 15.86
C ASN A 172 -13.83 -12.41 14.80
N ASP A 173 -12.66 -11.89 15.20
CA ASP A 173 -11.64 -11.53 14.22
C ASP A 173 -11.08 -12.80 13.55
N LYS A 174 -11.23 -12.85 12.23
CA LYS A 174 -10.84 -14.02 11.42
C LYS A 174 -9.34 -14.33 11.43
N ASN A 175 -8.51 -13.33 11.78
CA ASN A 175 -7.06 -13.46 11.72
C ASN A 175 -6.50 -14.15 12.98
N VAL A 176 -7.26 -14.19 14.09
CA VAL A 176 -6.78 -14.75 15.38
C VAL A 176 -6.27 -16.18 15.21
N SER A 177 -7.07 -17.06 14.59
CA SER A 177 -6.69 -18.47 14.41
C SER A 177 -5.45 -18.65 13.53
N GLU A 178 -5.26 -17.79 12.53
CA GLU A 178 -4.07 -17.81 11.67
C GLU A 178 -2.83 -17.34 12.44
N PHE A 179 -2.97 -16.30 13.25
CA PHE A 179 -1.88 -15.81 14.10
C PHE A 179 -1.46 -16.83 15.15
N GLU A 180 -2.43 -17.47 15.85
CA GLU A 180 -2.15 -18.53 16.83
C GLU A 180 -1.40 -19.70 16.16
N LYS A 181 -1.84 -20.12 14.98
CA LYS A 181 -1.17 -21.19 14.23
C LYS A 181 0.27 -20.80 13.88
N LYS A 182 0.49 -19.62 13.31
CA LYS A 182 1.82 -19.14 12.92
C LYS A 182 2.74 -18.96 14.12
N LEU A 183 2.21 -18.47 15.24
CA LEU A 183 2.95 -18.36 16.50
C LEU A 183 3.45 -19.73 16.99
N ASN A 184 2.57 -20.75 17.00
CA ASN A 184 2.92 -22.09 17.43
C ASN A 184 3.99 -22.72 16.50
N GLU A 185 3.83 -22.58 15.17
CA GLU A 185 4.83 -23.05 14.20
C GLU A 185 6.22 -22.41 14.41
N LEU A 186 6.27 -21.14 14.81
CA LEU A 186 7.53 -20.46 15.12
C LEU A 186 8.11 -20.91 16.47
N LYS A 187 7.28 -21.10 17.51
CA LYS A 187 7.70 -21.63 18.81
C LYS A 187 8.28 -23.04 18.69
N GLU A 188 7.65 -23.92 17.92
CA GLU A 188 8.15 -25.29 17.67
C GLU A 188 9.52 -25.28 16.98
N LYS A 189 9.77 -24.32 16.07
CA LYS A 189 11.09 -24.19 15.41
C LYS A 189 12.20 -23.68 16.34
N GLN A 190 11.85 -22.93 17.37
CA GLN A 190 12.80 -22.39 18.34
C GLN A 190 13.10 -23.37 19.49
N THR A 191 12.23 -24.36 19.73
CA THR A 191 12.53 -25.44 20.71
C THR A 191 13.56 -26.38 20.09
N PRO A 192 14.78 -26.52 20.67
CA PRO A 192 15.74 -27.51 20.23
C PRO A 192 15.11 -28.90 20.43
N VAL A 193 15.35 -29.81 19.47
CA VAL A 193 15.03 -31.22 19.65
C VAL A 193 16.05 -31.78 20.67
N GLU A 194 15.83 -31.51 21.97
CA GLU A 194 16.56 -32.16 23.03
C GLU A 194 15.88 -33.49 23.35
N ASN A 195 16.67 -34.54 23.19
CA ASN A 195 16.53 -35.87 23.81
C ASN A 195 15.44 -36.82 23.26
N LEU A 196 15.79 -37.52 22.17
CA LEU A 196 15.28 -38.86 21.90
C LEU A 196 16.38 -39.97 21.82
N ASP A 197 17.60 -39.73 22.40
CA ASP A 197 18.68 -40.74 22.34
C ASP A 197 19.38 -40.96 23.69
N GLU A 198 18.66 -41.13 24.81
CA GLU A 198 19.24 -41.56 26.08
C GLU A 198 18.45 -42.61 26.85
N ASN A 199 17.71 -43.49 26.17
CA ASN A 199 17.06 -44.63 26.89
C ASN A 199 17.04 -45.92 26.10
N SER A 200 18.09 -46.28 25.30
CA SER A 200 18.18 -47.58 24.67
C SER A 200 19.52 -48.34 24.91
N GLU A 201 20.33 -47.91 25.88
CA GLU A 201 21.53 -48.69 26.28
C GLU A 201 21.53 -48.95 27.78
N ASN A 202 20.58 -49.74 28.33
CA ASN A 202 20.76 -50.41 29.63
C ASN A 202 19.72 -51.51 29.82
N SER A 203 19.79 -52.57 28.99
CA SER A 203 19.14 -53.83 29.29
C SER A 203 19.72 -55.01 28.53
N PHE A 204 21.06 -55.20 28.57
CA PHE A 204 21.70 -56.45 28.20
C PHE A 204 23.01 -56.59 28.97
N GLU A 205 23.00 -56.91 30.23
CA GLU A 205 24.05 -57.62 30.96
C GLU A 205 23.47 -58.00 32.33
N ASP A 206 23.00 -59.27 32.44
CA ASP A 206 23.10 -60.13 33.65
C ASP A 206 22.16 -61.31 33.46
N ASP A 207 22.66 -62.34 32.78
CA ASP A 207 22.20 -63.73 32.96
C ASP A 207 23.21 -64.68 32.28
N ASP A 208 24.37 -64.89 32.89
CA ASP A 208 25.09 -66.13 32.71
C ASP A 208 26.25 -66.30 33.72
N LYS A 209 25.94 -66.70 34.96
CA LYS A 209 26.89 -67.32 35.87
C LYS A 209 26.15 -68.09 36.99
N SER A 210 25.66 -69.25 36.67
CA SER A 210 25.51 -70.29 37.70
C SER A 210 25.22 -71.61 37.01
N ASN A 211 26.23 -72.37 36.65
CA ASN A 211 26.22 -73.85 36.64
C ASN A 211 27.54 -74.36 36.13
N LEU A 212 28.53 -74.58 37.03
CA LEU A 212 29.60 -75.53 36.91
C LEU A 212 30.25 -75.70 38.27
N SER A 213 29.77 -76.71 39.06
CA SER A 213 30.62 -77.54 39.90
C SER A 213 29.71 -78.58 40.65
N SER A 214 29.82 -79.71 40.24
CA SER A 214 29.94 -81.06 40.91
C SER A 214 29.28 -82.14 40.16
#